data_8e57446ab2cdd7f5ab6700072ea4e34b
#
_entry.id   8e57446ab2cdd7f5ab6700072ea4e34b
#
_cell.length_a   1.000
_cell.length_b   1.000
_cell.length_c   1.000
_cell.angle_alpha   90.00
_cell.angle_beta   90.00
_cell.angle_gamma   90.00
#
_symmetry.space_group_name_H-M   'P 1'
#
loop_
_entity.id
_entity.type
_entity.pdbx_description
1 polymer ?
#
loop_
_entity_poly.entity_id
_entity_poly.type
_entity_poly.pdbx_seq_one_letter_code
_entity_poly.pdbx_strand_id
1 'polypeptide(L)'
;MDRKDFLRSACGLGVCGCVLNFLATPELARTEDAAPPDQRLAFARYQVAMMVGFMAADAAAAACAGIIEKTGRECAKLGQLQARFKGDPQGYLAAIKKAWGTDSSWDKGNGVITVSVPEGECGCPLVDSRRTPAFWCNCSVGYQKESFETVLGKPVRVTLKESKLAGSRRCVFEVTLA
;
A
#
# COMPACT_ATOMS: atom_id res chain seq x y z
N MET A 1 -30.49 -23.93 6.41
CA MET A 1 -29.36 -24.87 6.25
C MET A 1 -28.49 -24.67 7.46
N ASP A 2 -28.42 -25.66 8.33
CA ASP A 2 -27.68 -25.55 9.59
C ASP A 2 -26.16 -25.62 9.33
N ARG A 3 -25.37 -24.94 10.15
CA ARG A 3 -23.92 -24.87 10.08
C ARG A 3 -23.26 -26.27 10.06
N LYS A 4 -23.91 -27.24 10.70
CA LYS A 4 -23.49 -28.65 10.72
C LYS A 4 -23.73 -29.37 9.38
N ASP A 5 -24.76 -29.00 8.65
CA ASP A 5 -25.09 -29.59 7.34
C ASP A 5 -24.16 -29.06 6.25
N PHE A 6 -23.74 -27.78 6.34
CA PHE A 6 -22.71 -27.21 5.46
C PHE A 6 -21.37 -27.93 5.59
N LEU A 7 -20.94 -28.19 6.82
CA LEU A 7 -19.66 -28.89 7.08
C LEU A 7 -19.69 -30.34 6.60
N ARG A 8 -20.84 -31.04 6.69
CA ARG A 8 -21.00 -32.40 6.18
C ARG A 8 -20.97 -32.45 4.65
N SER A 9 -21.58 -31.48 3.98
CA SER A 9 -21.55 -31.38 2.52
C SER A 9 -20.17 -31.06 1.97
N ALA A 10 -19.40 -30.21 2.65
CA ALA A 10 -18.03 -29.87 2.26
C ALA A 10 -17.07 -31.07 2.36
N CYS A 11 -17.28 -31.97 3.35
CA CYS A 11 -16.48 -33.19 3.48
C CYS A 11 -16.74 -34.22 2.37
N GLY A 12 -17.93 -34.19 1.74
CA GLY A 12 -18.28 -35.13 0.65
C GLY A 12 -17.62 -34.85 -0.69
N LEU A 13 -17.00 -33.69 -0.90
CA LEU A 13 -16.42 -33.25 -2.16
C LEU A 13 -14.87 -33.29 -2.22
N GLY A 14 -14.22 -34.05 -1.34
CA GLY A 14 -12.77 -34.28 -1.41
C GLY A 14 -11.89 -33.07 -1.01
N VAL A 15 -12.50 -31.95 -0.63
CA VAL A 15 -11.76 -30.72 -0.24
C VAL A 15 -11.34 -30.76 1.24
N CYS A 16 -11.88 -31.74 2.01
CA CYS A 16 -11.66 -31.83 3.46
C CYS A 16 -10.34 -32.48 3.87
N GLY A 17 -9.67 -33.17 2.95
CA GLY A 17 -8.42 -33.88 3.27
C GLY A 17 -7.27 -32.97 3.69
N CYS A 18 -7.19 -31.78 3.13
CA CYS A 18 -6.11 -30.83 3.43
C CYS A 18 -6.32 -30.04 4.72
N VAL A 19 -7.57 -29.80 5.15
CA VAL A 19 -7.87 -28.98 6.33
C VAL A 19 -7.86 -29.81 7.61
N LEU A 20 -8.28 -31.09 7.54
CA LEU A 20 -8.31 -31.96 8.72
C LEU A 20 -6.93 -32.47 9.13
N ASN A 21 -6.01 -32.67 8.19
CA ASN A 21 -4.62 -32.97 8.53
C ASN A 21 -3.91 -31.79 9.24
N PHE A 22 -4.38 -30.57 9.00
CA PHE A 22 -3.79 -29.38 9.64
C PHE A 22 -4.21 -29.22 11.11
N LEU A 23 -5.32 -29.84 11.52
CA LEU A 23 -5.86 -29.75 12.89
C LEU A 23 -5.56 -30.98 13.76
N ALA A 24 -5.08 -32.07 13.17
CA ALA A 24 -5.00 -33.36 13.86
C ALA A 24 -3.60 -33.69 14.41
N THR A 25 -2.57 -32.89 14.13
CA THR A 25 -1.22 -33.15 14.67
C THR A 25 -0.63 -31.89 15.29
N PRO A 26 -0.55 -31.85 16.65
CA PRO A 26 0.17 -30.73 17.31
C PRO A 26 1.67 -30.68 16.98
N GLU A 27 2.19 -31.71 16.32
CA GLU A 27 3.58 -31.79 15.88
C GLU A 27 3.88 -31.05 14.57
N LEU A 28 2.88 -30.75 13.71
CA LEU A 28 3.05 -29.95 12.48
C LEU A 28 3.24 -28.46 12.75
N ALA A 29 3.04 -28.02 13.99
CA ALA A 29 3.36 -26.64 14.41
C ALA A 29 4.86 -26.42 14.69
N ARG A 30 5.70 -27.44 14.51
CA ARG A 30 7.15 -27.41 14.77
C ARG A 30 8.01 -27.78 13.56
N THR A 31 7.52 -27.64 12.36
CA THR A 31 8.43 -27.72 11.22
C THR A 31 9.19 -26.41 11.12
N GLU A 32 10.46 -26.46 11.40
CA GLU A 32 11.49 -25.44 11.18
C GLU A 32 11.67 -25.06 9.69
N ASP A 33 10.77 -25.48 8.83
CA ASP A 33 10.68 -25.15 7.40
C ASP A 33 9.81 -23.93 7.10
N ALA A 34 9.80 -22.95 8.00
CA ALA A 34 9.28 -21.64 7.65
C ALA A 34 10.14 -21.07 6.51
N ALA A 35 9.54 -20.91 5.31
CA ALA A 35 10.21 -20.33 4.17
C ALA A 35 11.05 -19.13 4.60
N PRO A 36 12.31 -19.01 4.13
CA PRO A 36 13.17 -17.89 4.48
C PRO A 36 12.44 -16.56 4.33
N PRO A 37 12.72 -15.56 5.17
CA PRO A 37 12.04 -14.24 5.12
C PRO A 37 11.93 -13.67 3.70
N ASP A 38 12.97 -13.84 2.88
CA ASP A 38 13.00 -13.39 1.49
C ASP A 38 11.98 -14.11 0.59
N GLN A 39 11.77 -15.41 0.80
CA GLN A 39 10.78 -16.15 0.01
C GLN A 39 9.34 -15.76 0.37
N ARG A 40 9.06 -15.51 1.65
CA ARG A 40 7.76 -15.01 2.09
C ARG A 40 7.46 -13.63 1.51
N LEU A 41 8.45 -12.74 1.52
CA LEU A 41 8.31 -11.41 0.96
C LEU A 41 8.15 -11.48 -0.56
N ALA A 42 8.92 -12.32 -1.25
CA ALA A 42 8.81 -12.53 -2.69
C ALA A 42 7.40 -13.05 -3.07
N PHE A 43 6.86 -13.99 -2.30
CA PHE A 43 5.50 -14.49 -2.49
C PHE A 43 4.45 -13.40 -2.25
N ALA A 44 4.57 -12.61 -1.17
CA ALA A 44 3.66 -11.51 -0.90
C ALA A 44 3.67 -10.46 -2.01
N ARG A 45 4.84 -10.10 -2.53
CA ARG A 45 5.00 -9.20 -3.68
C ARG A 45 4.32 -9.74 -4.94
N TYR A 46 4.49 -11.04 -5.21
CA TYR A 46 3.84 -11.69 -6.33
C TYR A 46 2.31 -11.64 -6.20
N GLN A 47 1.77 -11.99 -5.04
CA GLN A 47 0.32 -11.96 -4.78
C GLN A 47 -0.25 -10.55 -4.94
N VAL A 48 0.44 -9.54 -4.39
CA VAL A 48 0.04 -8.13 -4.54
C VAL A 48 0.05 -7.72 -6.02
N ALA A 49 1.10 -8.07 -6.77
CA ALA A 49 1.19 -7.72 -8.19
C ALA A 49 0.04 -8.34 -9.01
N MET A 50 -0.27 -9.62 -8.78
CA MET A 50 -1.38 -10.32 -9.45
C MET A 50 -2.74 -9.72 -9.11
N MET A 51 -3.00 -9.51 -7.82
CA MET A 51 -4.26 -8.94 -7.35
C MET A 51 -4.49 -7.52 -7.91
N VAL A 52 -3.46 -6.69 -7.91
CA VAL A 52 -3.50 -5.34 -8.48
C VAL A 52 -3.69 -5.37 -10.00
N GLY A 53 -3.08 -6.34 -10.68
CA GLY A 53 -3.28 -6.56 -12.11
C GLY A 53 -4.73 -6.86 -12.45
N PHE A 54 -5.36 -7.76 -11.69
CA PHE A 54 -6.79 -8.05 -11.88
C PHE A 54 -7.69 -6.86 -11.59
N MET A 55 -7.42 -6.11 -10.49
CA MET A 55 -8.17 -4.89 -10.17
C MET A 55 -8.06 -3.82 -11.26
N ALA A 56 -6.89 -3.69 -11.87
CA ALA A 56 -6.66 -2.70 -12.94
C ALA A 56 -7.38 -3.05 -14.23
N ALA A 57 -7.58 -4.35 -14.49
CA ALA A 57 -8.25 -4.87 -15.69
C ALA A 57 -9.79 -4.96 -15.52
N ASP A 58 -10.31 -4.81 -14.30
CA ASP A 58 -11.74 -4.96 -14.02
C ASP A 58 -12.55 -3.75 -14.49
N ALA A 59 -13.81 -3.98 -14.89
CA ALA A 59 -14.75 -2.92 -15.24
C ALA A 59 -15.01 -1.94 -14.07
N ALA A 60 -14.81 -2.37 -12.83
CA ALA A 60 -14.90 -1.57 -11.62
C ALA A 60 -13.56 -0.94 -11.17
N ALA A 61 -12.59 -0.79 -12.07
CA ALA A 61 -11.23 -0.29 -11.75
C ALA A 61 -11.25 1.03 -10.94
N ALA A 62 -12.17 1.95 -11.22
CA ALA A 62 -12.30 3.20 -10.47
C ALA A 62 -12.65 2.95 -8.99
N ALA A 63 -13.54 2.00 -8.69
CA ALA A 63 -13.86 1.61 -7.32
C ALA A 63 -12.66 0.91 -6.65
N CYS A 64 -11.96 0.04 -7.38
CA CYS A 64 -10.74 -0.62 -6.92
C CYS A 64 -9.63 0.40 -6.60
N ALA A 65 -9.46 1.44 -7.40
CA ALA A 65 -8.53 2.54 -7.12
C ALA A 65 -8.83 3.22 -5.78
N GLY A 66 -10.12 3.46 -5.49
CA GLY A 66 -10.56 4.01 -4.20
C GLY A 66 -10.26 3.10 -3.01
N ILE A 67 -10.33 1.78 -3.18
CA ILE A 67 -9.97 0.81 -2.14
C ILE A 67 -8.46 0.86 -1.87
N ILE A 68 -7.65 0.88 -2.94
CA ILE A 68 -6.19 0.99 -2.82
C ILE A 68 -5.77 2.32 -2.18
N GLU A 69 -6.46 3.42 -2.51
CA GLU A 69 -6.22 4.72 -1.88
C GLU A 69 -6.49 4.65 -0.36
N LYS A 70 -7.61 4.05 0.05
CA LYS A 70 -7.91 3.84 1.49
C LYS A 70 -6.83 3.00 2.18
N THR A 71 -6.33 1.95 1.54
CA THR A 71 -5.20 1.16 2.06
C THR A 71 -3.97 2.03 2.30
N GLY A 72 -3.66 2.95 1.39
CA GLY A 72 -2.57 3.90 1.55
C GLY A 72 -2.75 4.84 2.74
N ARG A 73 -3.97 5.30 2.99
CA ARG A 73 -4.30 6.11 4.16
C ARG A 73 -4.04 5.34 5.47
N GLU A 74 -4.46 4.09 5.56
CA GLU A 74 -4.18 3.26 6.75
C GLU A 74 -2.68 3.01 6.93
N CYS A 75 -1.94 2.80 5.85
CA CYS A 75 -0.48 2.68 5.89
C CYS A 75 0.19 3.94 6.47
N ALA A 76 -0.28 5.14 6.10
CA ALA A 76 0.22 6.40 6.67
C ALA A 76 -0.06 6.48 8.18
N LYS A 77 -1.24 6.09 8.63
CA LYS A 77 -1.60 6.07 10.06
C LYS A 77 -0.70 5.16 10.88
N LEU A 78 -0.30 4.01 10.32
CA LEU A 78 0.65 3.10 10.98
C LEU A 78 2.03 3.75 11.17
N GLY A 79 2.50 4.53 10.21
CA GLY A 79 3.80 5.20 10.26
C GLY A 79 3.88 6.35 11.26
N GLN A 80 2.78 7.00 11.58
CA GLN A 80 2.59 8.07 12.58
C GLN A 80 3.52 9.29 12.47
N LEU A 81 4.39 9.37 11.47
CA LEU A 81 5.33 10.49 11.34
C LEU A 81 4.58 11.83 11.26
N GLN A 82 3.58 11.93 10.41
CA GLN A 82 2.77 13.13 10.16
C GLN A 82 2.05 13.62 11.42
N ALA A 83 1.64 12.71 12.32
CA ALA A 83 0.92 13.08 13.54
C ALA A 83 1.75 13.96 14.48
N ARG A 84 3.08 13.89 14.38
CA ARG A 84 4.03 14.68 15.18
C ARG A 84 4.17 16.12 14.68
N PHE A 85 3.65 16.42 13.48
CA PHE A 85 3.79 17.72 12.81
C PHE A 85 2.45 18.38 12.51
N LYS A 86 1.42 18.12 13.31
CA LYS A 86 0.12 18.80 13.18
C LYS A 86 0.29 20.31 13.30
N GLY A 87 -0.14 21.06 12.27
CA GLY A 87 0.01 22.51 12.21
C GLY A 87 1.41 22.99 11.83
N ASP A 88 2.38 22.10 11.63
CA ASP A 88 3.74 22.43 11.22
C ASP A 88 4.14 21.73 9.91
N PRO A 89 3.64 22.20 8.77
CA PRO A 89 3.98 21.60 7.48
C PRO A 89 5.45 21.77 7.10
N GLN A 90 6.13 22.84 7.54
CA GLN A 90 7.57 23.01 7.25
C GLN A 90 8.40 21.96 7.99
N GLY A 91 8.10 21.73 9.26
CA GLY A 91 8.75 20.68 10.05
C GLY A 91 8.51 19.30 9.44
N TYR A 92 7.29 19.03 8.94
CA TYR A 92 6.99 17.77 8.26
C TYR A 92 7.82 17.59 6.97
N LEU A 93 7.90 18.61 6.12
CA LEU A 93 8.71 18.56 4.89
C LEU A 93 10.19 18.32 5.20
N ALA A 94 10.73 18.97 6.23
CA ALA A 94 12.10 18.72 6.69
C ALA A 94 12.28 17.28 7.22
N ALA A 95 11.28 16.75 7.93
CA ALA A 95 11.32 15.41 8.49
C ALA A 95 11.30 14.31 7.40
N ILE A 96 10.47 14.43 6.37
CA ILE A 96 10.44 13.48 5.24
C ILE A 96 11.73 13.55 4.41
N LYS A 97 12.32 14.73 4.27
CA LYS A 97 13.65 14.86 3.64
C LYS A 97 14.72 14.11 4.43
N LYS A 98 14.75 14.30 5.74
CA LYS A 98 15.70 13.62 6.62
C LYS A 98 15.51 12.10 6.65
N ALA A 99 14.26 11.64 6.70
CA ALA A 99 13.93 10.22 6.86
C ALA A 99 14.09 9.42 5.58
N TRP A 100 13.74 10.01 4.43
CA TRP A 100 13.60 9.28 3.15
C TRP A 100 14.29 9.96 1.96
N GLY A 101 15.00 11.05 2.18
CA GLY A 101 15.64 11.82 1.10
C GLY A 101 14.65 12.51 0.16
N THR A 102 13.39 12.62 0.55
CA THR A 102 12.31 13.20 -0.27
C THR A 102 12.49 14.70 -0.36
N ASP A 103 12.67 15.22 -1.57
CA ASP A 103 12.68 16.66 -1.81
C ASP A 103 11.25 17.20 -1.89
N SER A 104 11.09 18.44 -1.45
CA SER A 104 9.79 19.12 -1.49
C SER A 104 9.95 20.61 -1.69
N SER A 105 9.00 21.21 -2.38
CA SER A 105 8.85 22.66 -2.50
C SER A 105 7.42 23.07 -2.15
N TRP A 106 7.26 24.24 -1.56
CA TRP A 106 5.95 24.79 -1.26
C TRP A 106 5.78 26.16 -1.89
N ASP A 107 4.99 26.22 -2.95
CA ASP A 107 4.49 27.48 -3.52
C ASP A 107 3.32 27.97 -2.66
N LYS A 108 3.62 28.87 -1.72
CA LYS A 108 2.63 29.43 -0.80
C LYS A 108 1.63 30.36 -1.53
N GLY A 109 2.04 30.97 -2.65
CA GLY A 109 1.18 31.85 -3.43
C GLY A 109 0.04 31.12 -4.10
N ASN A 110 0.34 29.94 -4.64
CA ASN A 110 -0.63 29.06 -5.31
C ASN A 110 -1.18 27.94 -4.39
N GLY A 111 -0.70 27.82 -3.18
CA GLY A 111 -1.11 26.79 -2.25
C GLY A 111 -0.74 25.36 -2.69
N VAL A 112 0.36 25.21 -3.45
CA VAL A 112 0.81 23.94 -4.01
C VAL A 112 2.07 23.44 -3.31
N ILE A 113 2.02 22.22 -2.82
CA ILE A 113 3.21 21.51 -2.31
C ILE A 113 3.58 20.45 -3.33
N THR A 114 4.82 20.48 -3.82
CA THR A 114 5.37 19.41 -4.67
C THR A 114 6.27 18.53 -3.83
N VAL A 115 6.06 17.22 -3.93
CA VAL A 115 6.83 16.19 -3.20
C VAL A 115 7.51 15.28 -4.21
N SER A 116 8.84 15.23 -4.20
CA SER A 116 9.64 14.42 -5.12
C SER A 116 10.38 13.33 -4.35
N VAL A 117 9.98 12.09 -4.57
CA VAL A 117 10.63 10.91 -3.98
C VAL A 117 11.93 10.65 -4.75
N PRO A 118 13.05 10.31 -4.07
CA PRO A 118 14.34 10.07 -4.72
C PRO A 118 14.27 9.02 -5.85
N GLU A 119 15.21 9.10 -6.78
CA GLU A 119 15.39 8.08 -7.82
C GLU A 119 15.71 6.70 -7.22
N GLY A 120 15.62 5.65 -8.03
CA GLY A 120 15.83 4.27 -7.62
C GLY A 120 14.52 3.46 -7.53
N GLU A 121 14.54 2.34 -6.86
CA GLU A 121 13.39 1.45 -6.74
C GLU A 121 12.23 2.05 -5.92
N CYS A 122 11.05 1.49 -6.09
CA CYS A 122 9.90 1.86 -5.26
C CYS A 122 10.16 1.52 -3.79
N GLY A 123 9.98 2.49 -2.89
CA GLY A 123 10.23 2.31 -1.46
C GLY A 123 9.21 1.43 -0.73
N CYS A 124 8.12 1.03 -1.37
CA CYS A 124 7.13 0.14 -0.77
C CYS A 124 7.66 -1.30 -0.72
N PRO A 125 7.72 -1.95 0.45
CA PRO A 125 8.26 -3.32 0.56
C PRO A 125 7.41 -4.37 -0.17
N LEU A 126 6.14 -4.08 -0.46
CA LEU A 126 5.22 -4.98 -1.16
C LEU A 126 5.31 -4.86 -2.69
N VAL A 127 6.12 -3.94 -3.22
CA VAL A 127 6.26 -3.72 -4.66
C VAL A 127 7.41 -4.55 -5.23
N ASP A 128 7.12 -5.28 -6.30
CA ASP A 128 8.12 -5.73 -7.28
C ASP A 128 8.03 -4.80 -8.48
N SER A 129 9.02 -3.93 -8.68
CA SER A 129 9.02 -2.89 -9.72
C SER A 129 8.92 -3.46 -11.13
N ARG A 130 9.21 -4.75 -11.33
CA ARG A 130 9.11 -5.43 -12.64
C ARG A 130 7.73 -6.01 -12.92
N ARG A 131 6.89 -6.19 -11.89
CA ARG A 131 5.61 -6.91 -11.98
C ARG A 131 4.41 -6.11 -11.51
N THR A 132 4.60 -5.25 -10.51
CA THR A 132 3.50 -4.51 -9.90
C THR A 132 3.04 -3.40 -10.84
N PRO A 133 1.78 -3.40 -11.30
CA PRO A 133 1.26 -2.34 -12.16
C PRO A 133 1.26 -0.97 -11.49
N ALA A 134 1.41 0.10 -12.28
CA ALA A 134 1.35 1.49 -11.79
C ALA A 134 0.00 1.82 -11.09
N PHE A 135 -1.03 1.04 -11.32
CA PHE A 135 -2.31 1.12 -10.62
C PHE A 135 -2.16 1.07 -9.08
N TRP A 136 -1.14 0.37 -8.56
CA TRP A 136 -0.79 0.35 -7.14
C TRP A 136 -0.43 1.73 -6.57
N CYS A 137 -0.02 2.68 -7.42
CA CYS A 137 0.34 4.03 -6.96
C CYS A 137 -0.83 4.82 -6.35
N ASN A 138 -2.09 4.37 -6.55
CA ASN A 138 -3.23 4.88 -5.79
C ASN A 138 -3.03 4.72 -4.27
N CYS A 139 -2.30 3.69 -3.83
CA CYS A 139 -1.88 3.55 -2.43
C CYS A 139 -1.01 4.74 -1.98
N SER A 140 -0.02 5.13 -2.80
CA SER A 140 0.84 6.28 -2.49
C SER A 140 0.06 7.60 -2.50
N VAL A 141 -0.93 7.75 -3.38
CA VAL A 141 -1.85 8.92 -3.36
C VAL A 141 -2.59 8.96 -2.02
N GLY A 142 -3.14 7.84 -1.56
CA GLY A 142 -3.81 7.76 -0.25
C GLY A 142 -2.88 8.07 0.92
N TYR A 143 -1.64 7.56 0.87
CA TYR A 143 -0.62 7.85 1.87
C TYR A 143 -0.34 9.36 1.96
N GLN A 144 -0.13 10.02 0.84
CA GLN A 144 0.12 11.47 0.79
C GLN A 144 -1.10 12.27 1.27
N LYS A 145 -2.32 11.89 0.87
CA LYS A 145 -3.54 12.54 1.35
C LYS A 145 -3.62 12.50 2.88
N GLU A 146 -3.55 11.32 3.48
CA GLU A 146 -3.63 11.17 4.94
C GLU A 146 -2.55 11.98 5.65
N SER A 147 -1.33 11.94 5.12
CA SER A 147 -0.20 12.66 5.70
C SER A 147 -0.43 14.17 5.69
N PHE A 148 -0.77 14.74 4.54
CA PHE A 148 -0.94 16.18 4.42
C PHE A 148 -2.24 16.69 5.06
N GLU A 149 -3.32 15.94 5.02
CA GLU A 149 -4.55 16.28 5.76
C GLU A 149 -4.30 16.32 7.27
N THR A 150 -3.53 15.37 7.79
CA THR A 150 -3.13 15.36 9.21
C THR A 150 -2.28 16.57 9.58
N VAL A 151 -1.29 16.92 8.73
CA VAL A 151 -0.36 18.03 8.99
C VAL A 151 -1.04 19.39 8.82
N LEU A 152 -1.84 19.55 7.75
CA LEU A 152 -2.47 20.83 7.42
C LEU A 152 -3.79 21.06 8.15
N GLY A 153 -4.39 20.00 8.72
CA GLY A 153 -5.70 20.05 9.36
C GLY A 153 -6.85 20.36 8.41
N LYS A 154 -6.67 20.15 7.10
CA LYS A 154 -7.63 20.47 6.03
C LYS A 154 -7.59 19.40 4.94
N PRO A 155 -8.71 19.14 4.25
CA PRO A 155 -8.74 18.26 3.09
C PRO A 155 -7.76 18.71 2.02
N VAL A 156 -7.11 17.74 1.38
CA VAL A 156 -6.19 18.00 0.25
C VAL A 156 -6.56 17.16 -0.96
N ARG A 157 -6.23 17.70 -2.13
CA ARG A 157 -6.16 16.94 -3.38
C ARG A 157 -4.71 16.55 -3.63
N VAL A 158 -4.48 15.30 -3.96
CA VAL A 158 -3.15 14.80 -4.34
C VAL A 158 -3.20 14.27 -5.76
N THR A 159 -2.32 14.76 -6.61
CA THR A 159 -2.14 14.31 -7.98
C THR A 159 -0.77 13.68 -8.12
N LEU A 160 -0.70 12.44 -8.57
CA LEU A 160 0.54 11.79 -8.95
C LEU A 160 0.92 12.24 -10.37
N LYS A 161 2.01 12.98 -10.51
CA LYS A 161 2.51 13.52 -11.80
C LYS A 161 3.47 12.56 -12.47
N GLU A 162 4.35 11.95 -11.69
CA GLU A 162 5.34 10.99 -12.16
C GLU A 162 5.34 9.76 -11.25
N SER A 163 5.54 8.58 -11.83
CA SER A 163 5.58 7.32 -11.09
C SER A 163 6.68 6.40 -11.60
N LYS A 164 7.47 5.85 -10.69
CA LYS A 164 8.47 4.83 -10.98
C LYS A 164 7.84 3.58 -11.58
N LEU A 165 6.66 3.17 -11.12
CA LEU A 165 5.94 2.03 -11.68
C LEU A 165 5.36 2.30 -13.08
N ALA A 166 5.24 3.57 -13.46
CA ALA A 166 4.88 3.98 -14.83
C ALA A 166 6.11 4.28 -15.71
N GLY A 167 7.33 3.96 -15.22
CA GLY A 167 8.56 4.12 -15.97
C GLY A 167 9.32 5.43 -15.74
N SER A 168 8.86 6.30 -14.86
CA SER A 168 9.60 7.53 -14.50
C SER A 168 10.77 7.21 -13.54
N ARG A 169 11.80 8.05 -13.52
CA ARG A 169 12.95 7.89 -12.63
C ARG A 169 12.60 8.08 -11.15
N ARG A 170 11.58 8.90 -10.87
CA ARG A 170 11.11 9.28 -9.55
C ARG A 170 9.60 9.24 -9.46
N CYS A 171 9.06 9.38 -8.24
CA CYS A 171 7.65 9.72 -8.08
C CYS A 171 7.52 11.19 -7.70
N VAL A 172 6.59 11.90 -8.35
CA VAL A 172 6.30 13.31 -8.07
C VAL A 172 4.81 13.46 -7.76
N PHE A 173 4.50 14.06 -6.63
CA PHE A 173 3.15 14.36 -6.19
C PHE A 173 2.95 15.86 -6.07
N GLU A 174 1.81 16.34 -6.53
CA GLU A 174 1.31 17.68 -6.23
C GLU A 174 0.19 17.57 -5.19
N VAL A 175 0.30 18.36 -4.14
CA VAL A 175 -0.67 18.46 -3.05
C VAL A 175 -1.24 19.86 -3.04
N THR A 176 -2.56 19.98 -3.18
CA THR A 176 -3.29 21.26 -3.14
C THR A 176 -4.43 21.16 -2.12
N LEU A 177 -4.79 22.29 -1.52
CA LEU A 177 -6.00 22.34 -0.70
C LEU A 177 -7.23 22.03 -1.55
N ALA A 178 -8.15 21.20 -1.05
CA ALA A 178 -9.39 20.83 -1.73
C ALA A 178 -10.47 21.89 -1.54
#